data_8e0f09dd9edb308efdc5729b0f2bfbef
#
_entry.id   8e0f09dd9edb308efdc5729b0f2bfbef
#
_cell.length_a   1.000
_cell.length_b   1.000
_cell.length_c   1.000
_cell.angle_alpha   90.00
_cell.angle_beta   90.00
_cell.angle_gamma   90.00
#
_symmetry.space_group_name_H-M   'P 1'
#
loop_
_entity.id
_entity.type
_entity.pdbx_description
1 polymer ?
#
loop_
_entity_poly.entity_id
_entity_poly.type
_entity_poly.pdbx_seq_one_letter_code
_entity_poly.pdbx_strand_id
1 'polypeptide(L)'
;VVVFLTFIRSNWPRREDLTWLRKAGGLFGGMEVPSHRFNAGEKVVFWGGVLLLGSIVVGSGLVLDRLIPSVALLRSDMQVAHMVHAVAAVLMMAMFAGHIYIGTLGMRGAYRAMRDGDVDEGWAREHHALWYADICEGKISARRTARPPSRETVVRG
;
A
#
# COMPACT_ATOMS: atom_id res chain seq x y z
N VAL A 1 -5.80 -5.46 12.77
CA VAL A 1 -6.05 -6.89 12.54
C VAL A 1 -6.87 -7.08 11.27
N VAL A 2 -8.06 -6.46 11.11
CA VAL A 2 -8.96 -6.64 9.95
C VAL A 2 -8.24 -6.34 8.62
N VAL A 3 -7.62 -5.17 8.48
CA VAL A 3 -6.88 -4.75 7.28
C VAL A 3 -5.77 -5.76 6.94
N PHE A 4 -5.04 -6.22 7.93
CA PHE A 4 -3.99 -7.23 7.74
C PHE A 4 -4.56 -8.53 7.18
N LEU A 5 -5.56 -9.12 7.81
CA LEU A 5 -6.16 -10.38 7.38
C LEU A 5 -6.80 -10.29 5.99
N THR A 6 -7.37 -9.14 5.66
CA THR A 6 -8.03 -8.91 4.36
C THR A 6 -7.01 -8.84 3.22
N PHE A 7 -5.87 -8.19 3.43
CA PHE A 7 -4.94 -7.84 2.35
C PHE A 7 -3.65 -8.66 2.33
N ILE A 8 -3.33 -9.46 3.36
CA ILE A 8 -2.07 -10.20 3.47
C ILE A 8 -1.80 -11.09 2.25
N ARG A 9 -2.80 -11.83 1.78
CA ARG A 9 -2.63 -12.74 0.64
C ARG A 9 -2.28 -12.00 -0.66
N SER A 10 -2.89 -10.84 -0.87
CA SER A 10 -2.65 -10.03 -2.08
C SER A 10 -1.33 -9.25 -2.01
N ASN A 11 -0.82 -8.99 -0.80
CA ASN A 11 0.44 -8.30 -0.57
C ASN A 11 1.63 -9.25 -0.35
N TRP A 12 1.46 -10.56 -0.55
CA TRP A 12 2.58 -11.49 -0.41
C TRP A 12 3.69 -11.15 -1.41
N PRO A 13 4.96 -11.06 -0.97
CA PRO A 13 6.09 -10.75 -1.86
C PRO A 13 6.23 -11.77 -2.99
N ARG A 14 6.51 -11.28 -4.20
CA ARG A 14 6.72 -12.09 -5.40
C ARG A 14 8.04 -11.73 -6.06
N ARG A 15 8.55 -12.58 -6.96
CA ARG A 15 9.84 -12.36 -7.65
C ARG A 15 9.81 -11.08 -8.50
N GLU A 16 8.67 -10.76 -9.08
CA GLU A 16 8.44 -9.58 -9.91
C GLU A 16 8.62 -8.27 -9.10
N ASP A 17 8.32 -8.30 -7.81
CA ASP A 17 8.48 -7.15 -6.92
C ASP A 17 9.93 -6.65 -6.85
N LEU A 18 10.90 -7.58 -6.90
CA LEU A 18 12.31 -7.19 -6.91
C LEU A 18 12.70 -6.44 -8.18
N THR A 19 12.17 -6.86 -9.33
CA THR A 19 12.39 -6.17 -10.61
C THR A 19 11.73 -4.78 -10.57
N TRP A 20 10.52 -4.71 -10.02
CA TRP A 20 9.79 -3.46 -9.84
C TRP A 20 10.57 -2.47 -8.95
N LEU A 21 11.07 -2.92 -7.81
CA LEU A 21 11.86 -2.10 -6.89
C LEU A 21 13.17 -1.61 -7.52
N ARG A 22 13.91 -2.49 -8.24
CA ARG A 22 15.14 -2.11 -8.94
C ARG A 22 14.93 -1.05 -10.02
N LYS A 23 13.76 -1.07 -10.67
CA LYS A 23 13.37 -0.09 -11.69
C LYS A 23 12.57 1.08 -11.10
N ALA A 24 12.40 1.13 -9.76
CA ALA A 24 11.57 2.12 -9.06
C ALA A 24 10.20 2.32 -9.73
N GLY A 25 9.54 1.22 -10.11
CA GLY A 25 8.24 1.26 -10.78
C GLY A 25 8.24 1.87 -12.19
N GLY A 26 9.41 2.01 -12.82
CA GLY A 26 9.55 2.68 -14.11
C GLY A 26 9.83 4.17 -14.04
N LEU A 27 9.97 4.75 -12.83
CA LEU A 27 10.15 6.20 -12.60
C LEU A 27 11.37 6.77 -13.35
N PHE A 28 12.44 5.99 -13.50
CA PHE A 28 13.69 6.44 -14.12
C PHE A 28 13.89 5.98 -15.56
N GLY A 29 12.95 5.24 -16.16
CA GLY A 29 13.18 4.64 -17.47
C GLY A 29 12.00 4.59 -18.42
N GLY A 30 10.84 5.15 -18.05
CA GLY A 30 9.67 5.21 -18.95
C GLY A 30 9.05 3.87 -19.35
N MET A 31 9.60 2.75 -18.89
CA MET A 31 9.02 1.42 -19.10
C MET A 31 8.27 0.99 -17.85
N GLU A 32 6.98 0.84 -17.96
CA GLU A 32 6.16 0.28 -16.90
C GLU A 32 6.59 -1.14 -16.58
N VAL A 33 6.65 -1.45 -15.30
CA VAL A 33 6.98 -2.79 -14.82
C VAL A 33 5.68 -3.51 -14.51
N PRO A 34 5.38 -4.63 -15.21
CA PRO A 34 4.15 -5.38 -14.99
C PRO A 34 3.99 -5.76 -13.53
N SER A 35 2.82 -5.48 -12.98
CA SER A 35 2.49 -5.80 -11.59
C SER A 35 1.15 -6.53 -11.50
N HIS A 36 0.97 -7.29 -10.40
CA HIS A 36 -0.33 -7.86 -10.04
C HIS A 36 -1.24 -6.79 -9.38
N ARG A 37 -2.26 -7.24 -8.64
CA ARG A 37 -3.24 -6.37 -7.99
C ARG A 37 -2.61 -5.28 -7.12
N PHE A 38 -1.49 -5.59 -6.46
CA PHE A 38 -0.66 -4.63 -5.73
C PHE A 38 0.75 -4.66 -6.28
N ASN A 39 1.30 -3.48 -6.56
CA ASN A 39 2.69 -3.33 -6.98
C ASN A 39 3.64 -3.38 -5.77
N ALA A 40 4.95 -3.46 -6.02
CA ALA A 40 5.92 -3.59 -4.94
C ALA A 40 5.97 -2.35 -4.01
N GLY A 41 5.68 -1.14 -4.53
CA GLY A 41 5.58 0.07 -3.72
C GLY A 41 4.44 0.00 -2.69
N GLU A 42 3.27 -0.47 -3.12
CA GLU A 42 2.13 -0.69 -2.24
C GLU A 42 2.41 -1.78 -1.19
N LYS A 43 3.15 -2.83 -1.57
CA LYS A 43 3.60 -3.86 -0.62
C LYS A 43 4.60 -3.32 0.39
N VAL A 44 5.50 -2.41 0.00
CA VAL A 44 6.41 -1.71 0.94
C VAL A 44 5.61 -0.90 1.95
N VAL A 45 4.57 -0.18 1.53
CA VAL A 45 3.68 0.54 2.45
C VAL A 45 2.96 -0.43 3.39
N PHE A 46 2.47 -1.55 2.89
CA PHE A 46 1.78 -2.55 3.70
C PHE A 46 2.71 -3.20 4.75
N TRP A 47 3.84 -3.76 4.32
CA TRP A 47 4.75 -4.48 5.22
C TRP A 47 5.62 -3.53 6.06
N GLY A 48 6.18 -2.49 5.45
CA GLY A 48 7.05 -1.53 6.11
C GLY A 48 6.28 -0.51 6.93
N GLY A 49 5.23 0.09 6.37
CA GLY A 49 4.44 1.13 7.03
C GLY A 49 3.46 0.56 8.04
N VAL A 50 2.50 -0.24 7.56
CA VAL A 50 1.40 -0.69 8.42
C VAL A 50 1.88 -1.70 9.45
N LEU A 51 2.67 -2.71 9.04
CA LEU A 51 3.09 -3.76 9.97
C LEU A 51 4.32 -3.38 10.78
N LEU A 52 5.45 -3.11 10.14
CA LEU A 52 6.70 -2.88 10.85
C LEU A 52 6.64 -1.57 11.66
N LEU A 53 6.53 -0.43 10.99
CA LEU A 53 6.51 0.87 11.68
C LEU A 53 5.29 1.00 12.60
N GLY A 54 4.12 0.54 12.17
CA GLY A 54 2.92 0.53 12.99
C GLY A 54 3.07 -0.29 14.26
N SER A 55 3.67 -1.48 14.19
CA SER A 55 3.94 -2.30 15.37
C SER A 55 4.95 -1.65 16.32
N ILE A 56 6.00 -1.00 15.77
CA ILE A 56 6.99 -0.27 16.56
C ILE A 56 6.34 0.92 17.27
N VAL A 57 5.53 1.71 16.55
CA VAL A 57 4.83 2.87 17.13
C VAL A 57 3.87 2.43 18.24
N VAL A 58 3.06 1.40 17.98
CA VAL A 58 2.13 0.87 18.99
C VAL A 58 2.90 0.29 20.18
N GLY A 59 3.88 -0.58 19.94
CA GLY A 59 4.66 -1.21 21.00
C GLY A 59 5.39 -0.18 21.88
N SER A 60 6.10 0.77 21.27
CA SER A 60 6.78 1.83 22.02
C SER A 60 5.79 2.77 22.74
N GLY A 61 4.63 3.05 22.12
CA GLY A 61 3.56 3.83 22.76
C GLY A 61 3.01 3.16 24.02
N LEU A 62 2.78 1.84 23.99
CA LEU A 62 2.34 1.07 25.16
C LEU A 62 3.37 1.09 26.30
N VAL A 63 4.67 1.09 25.96
CA VAL A 63 5.75 1.27 26.96
C VAL A 63 5.68 2.67 27.58
N LEU A 64 5.53 3.70 26.75
CA LEU A 64 5.44 5.10 27.21
C LEU A 64 4.21 5.36 28.09
N ASP A 65 3.11 4.72 27.77
CA ASP A 65 1.85 4.82 28.53
C ASP A 65 1.86 3.98 29.82
N ARG A 66 2.94 3.24 30.06
CA ARG A 66 3.10 2.34 31.24
C ARG A 66 1.93 1.38 31.41
N LEU A 67 1.43 0.86 30.29
CA LEU A 67 0.22 0.03 30.28
C LEU A 67 0.38 -1.29 31.06
N ILE A 68 1.62 -1.72 31.33
CA ILE A 68 1.92 -2.91 32.14
C ILE A 68 2.50 -2.46 33.49
N PRO A 69 1.66 -2.26 34.53
CA PRO A 69 2.08 -1.71 35.82
C PRO A 69 3.11 -2.57 36.57
N SER A 70 3.15 -3.88 36.27
CA SER A 70 4.09 -4.83 36.88
C SER A 70 5.53 -4.72 36.38
N VAL A 71 5.76 -3.98 35.30
CA VAL A 71 7.09 -3.77 34.70
C VAL A 71 7.68 -2.49 35.26
N ALA A 72 8.73 -2.61 36.08
CA ALA A 72 9.49 -1.47 36.59
C ALA A 72 10.40 -0.94 35.45
N LEU A 73 9.96 0.11 34.79
CA LEU A 73 10.73 0.79 33.73
C LEU A 73 11.66 1.84 34.36
N LEU A 74 12.93 1.75 34.02
CA LEU A 74 13.92 2.73 34.39
C LEU A 74 13.80 3.99 33.53
N ARG A 75 14.40 5.09 33.95
CA ARG A 75 14.43 6.34 33.17
C ARG A 75 15.10 6.14 31.81
N SER A 76 16.16 5.34 31.76
CA SER A 76 16.84 4.96 30.51
C SER A 76 15.91 4.26 29.51
N ASP A 77 15.08 3.33 30.00
CA ASP A 77 14.15 2.57 29.15
C ASP A 77 13.10 3.49 28.52
N MET A 78 12.58 4.43 29.31
CA MET A 78 11.65 5.45 28.85
C MET A 78 12.27 6.39 27.81
N GLN A 79 13.55 6.77 27.99
CA GLN A 79 14.27 7.59 27.00
C GLN A 79 14.44 6.84 25.68
N VAL A 80 14.83 5.57 25.72
CA VAL A 80 14.92 4.73 24.51
C VAL A 80 13.54 4.59 23.84
N ALA A 81 12.50 4.32 24.62
CA ALA A 81 11.14 4.20 24.09
C ALA A 81 10.68 5.50 23.40
N HIS A 82 10.98 6.68 23.97
CA HIS A 82 10.69 7.97 23.34
C HIS A 82 11.41 8.14 22.00
N MET A 83 12.71 7.82 21.94
CA MET A 83 13.48 7.92 20.72
C MET A 83 12.95 6.98 19.62
N VAL A 84 12.71 5.73 19.98
CA VAL A 84 12.16 4.72 19.03
C VAL A 84 10.80 5.14 18.53
N HIS A 85 9.92 5.59 19.45
CA HIS A 85 8.56 6.05 19.07
C HIS A 85 8.62 7.26 18.14
N ALA A 86 9.41 8.27 18.47
CA ALA A 86 9.53 9.48 17.66
C ALA A 86 10.07 9.18 16.26
N VAL A 87 11.16 8.41 16.16
CA VAL A 87 11.74 8.04 14.86
C VAL A 87 10.76 7.22 14.03
N ALA A 88 10.15 6.20 14.62
CA ALA A 88 9.19 5.36 13.90
C ALA A 88 7.94 6.15 13.47
N ALA A 89 7.44 7.06 14.30
CA ALA A 89 6.30 7.91 13.99
C ALA A 89 6.62 8.87 12.82
N VAL A 90 7.79 9.51 12.82
CA VAL A 90 8.20 10.40 11.72
C VAL A 90 8.34 9.62 10.41
N LEU A 91 8.99 8.45 10.44
CA LEU A 91 9.12 7.61 9.24
C LEU A 91 7.76 7.13 8.73
N MET A 92 6.85 6.76 9.63
CA MET A 92 5.49 6.36 9.26
C MET A 92 4.71 7.52 8.65
N MET A 93 4.77 8.71 9.23
CA MET A 93 4.14 9.92 8.68
C MET A 93 4.69 10.26 7.29
N ALA A 94 6.00 10.22 7.10
CA ALA A 94 6.62 10.47 5.80
C ALA A 94 6.17 9.45 4.74
N MET A 95 6.14 8.16 5.10
CA MET A 95 5.68 7.10 4.20
C MET A 95 4.22 7.29 3.82
N PHE A 96 3.32 7.56 4.78
CA PHE A 96 1.91 7.78 4.48
C PHE A 96 1.66 9.08 3.70
N ALA A 97 2.41 10.15 3.97
CA ALA A 97 2.34 11.38 3.17
C ALA A 97 2.72 11.10 1.70
N GLY A 98 3.80 10.34 1.46
CA GLY A 98 4.19 9.89 0.13
C GLY A 98 3.13 9.00 -0.53
N HIS A 99 2.56 8.06 0.22
CA HIS A 99 1.49 7.18 -0.27
C HIS A 99 0.22 7.97 -0.66
N ILE A 100 -0.19 8.93 0.17
CA ILE A 100 -1.32 9.82 -0.12
C ILE A 100 -1.02 10.66 -1.37
N TYR A 101 0.18 11.23 -1.46
CA TYR A 101 0.58 12.01 -2.62
C TYR A 101 0.48 11.21 -3.92
N ILE A 102 1.07 10.01 -3.96
CA ILE A 102 1.04 9.15 -5.15
C ILE A 102 -0.39 8.73 -5.47
N GLY A 103 -1.18 8.33 -4.48
CA GLY A 103 -2.55 7.88 -4.67
C GLY A 103 -3.56 8.98 -5.03
N THR A 104 -3.21 10.26 -4.88
CA THR A 104 -4.12 11.38 -5.18
C THR A 104 -3.62 12.24 -6.34
N LEU A 105 -2.39 12.71 -6.28
CA LEU A 105 -1.81 13.69 -7.21
C LEU A 105 -0.78 13.06 -8.16
N GLY A 106 0.02 12.13 -7.66
CA GLY A 106 1.18 11.59 -8.38
C GLY A 106 0.79 10.59 -9.50
N MET A 107 -0.30 9.86 -9.34
CA MET A 107 -0.78 8.87 -10.31
C MET A 107 -2.24 9.15 -10.70
N ARG A 108 -2.45 9.58 -11.93
CA ARG A 108 -3.81 9.86 -12.46
C ARG A 108 -4.65 8.58 -12.44
N GLY A 109 -5.87 8.67 -11.92
CA GLY A 109 -6.81 7.53 -11.84
C GLY A 109 -6.69 6.67 -10.58
N ALA A 110 -5.56 6.70 -9.85
CA ALA A 110 -5.36 5.90 -8.65
C ALA A 110 -6.37 6.21 -7.53
N TYR A 111 -6.74 7.48 -7.38
CA TYR A 111 -7.72 7.91 -6.37
C TYR A 111 -9.09 7.25 -6.56
N ARG A 112 -9.48 6.95 -7.81
CA ARG A 112 -10.74 6.28 -8.13
C ARG A 112 -10.84 4.90 -7.47
N ALA A 113 -9.74 4.15 -7.47
CA ALA A 113 -9.67 2.84 -6.80
C ALA A 113 -10.03 2.93 -5.31
N MET A 114 -9.58 3.99 -4.63
CA MET A 114 -9.87 4.20 -3.20
C MET A 114 -11.27 4.72 -2.95
N ARG A 115 -11.77 5.62 -3.80
CA ARG A 115 -13.07 6.27 -3.62
C ARG A 115 -14.23 5.37 -4.04
N ASP A 116 -14.13 4.73 -5.20
CA ASP A 116 -15.23 4.01 -5.85
C ASP A 116 -15.07 2.48 -5.75
N GLY A 117 -13.86 2.01 -5.42
CA GLY A 117 -13.52 0.58 -5.34
C GLY A 117 -13.32 -0.07 -6.71
N ASP A 118 -13.27 0.72 -7.79
CA ASP A 118 -13.05 0.26 -9.15
C ASP A 118 -11.99 1.12 -9.87
N VAL A 119 -11.48 0.58 -10.97
CA VAL A 119 -10.57 1.28 -11.89
C VAL A 119 -11.04 1.03 -13.32
N ASP A 120 -10.71 1.93 -14.24
CA ASP A 120 -10.98 1.69 -15.65
C ASP A 120 -10.01 0.64 -16.25
N GLU A 121 -10.44 0.03 -17.35
CA GLU A 121 -9.69 -1.03 -18.02
C GLU A 121 -8.33 -0.56 -18.53
N GLY A 122 -8.26 0.65 -19.09
CA GLY A 122 -7.02 1.25 -19.58
C GLY A 122 -6.01 1.40 -18.46
N TRP A 123 -6.45 1.95 -17.34
CA TRP A 123 -5.62 2.10 -16.14
C TRP A 123 -5.12 0.75 -15.59
N ALA A 124 -6.02 -0.26 -15.50
CA ALA A 124 -5.65 -1.59 -15.03
C ALA A 124 -4.62 -2.26 -15.93
N ARG A 125 -4.75 -2.12 -17.25
CA ARG A 125 -3.82 -2.65 -18.25
C ARG A 125 -2.46 -1.96 -18.19
N GLU A 126 -2.43 -0.65 -17.96
CA GLU A 126 -1.22 0.15 -17.88
C GLU A 126 -0.44 -0.11 -16.60
N HIS A 127 -1.09 -0.03 -15.44
CA HIS A 127 -0.42 -0.07 -14.13
C HIS A 127 -0.40 -1.45 -13.47
N HIS A 128 -1.31 -2.37 -13.85
CA HIS A 128 -1.48 -3.69 -13.26
C HIS A 128 -1.65 -4.79 -14.32
N ALA A 129 -0.77 -4.81 -15.32
CA ALA A 129 -0.89 -5.66 -16.51
C ALA A 129 -1.06 -7.16 -16.20
N LEU A 130 -0.36 -7.70 -15.19
CA LEU A 130 -0.49 -9.11 -14.81
C LEU A 130 -1.84 -9.41 -14.16
N TRP A 131 -2.34 -8.49 -13.34
CA TRP A 131 -3.68 -8.61 -12.75
C TRP A 131 -4.77 -8.51 -13.83
N TYR A 132 -4.61 -7.62 -14.79
CA TYR A 132 -5.53 -7.48 -15.92
C TYR A 132 -5.54 -8.75 -16.79
N ALA A 133 -4.37 -9.33 -17.08
CA ALA A 133 -4.26 -10.60 -17.80
C ALA A 133 -4.97 -11.75 -17.07
N ASP A 134 -4.79 -11.87 -15.75
CA ASP A 134 -5.48 -12.89 -14.93
C ASP A 134 -7.02 -12.76 -14.98
N ILE A 135 -7.55 -11.54 -15.12
CA ILE A 135 -8.98 -11.29 -15.30
C ILE A 135 -9.43 -11.73 -16.72
N CYS A 136 -8.68 -11.36 -17.76
CA CYS A 136 -8.99 -11.74 -19.14
C CYS A 136 -8.96 -13.25 -19.36
N GLU A 137 -8.04 -13.95 -18.70
CA GLU A 137 -7.93 -15.41 -18.71
C GLU A 137 -8.96 -16.13 -17.82
N GLY A 138 -9.81 -15.38 -17.12
CA GLY A 138 -10.85 -15.94 -16.25
C GLY A 138 -10.34 -16.55 -14.93
N LYS A 139 -9.06 -16.36 -14.59
CA LYS A 139 -8.48 -16.83 -13.33
C LYS A 139 -9.04 -16.08 -12.12
N ILE A 140 -9.39 -14.80 -12.33
CA ILE A 140 -9.94 -13.90 -11.32
C ILE A 140 -11.23 -13.30 -11.86
N SER A 141 -12.29 -13.28 -11.02
CA SER A 141 -13.56 -12.67 -11.41
C SER A 141 -13.47 -11.14 -11.42
N ALA A 142 -13.77 -10.52 -12.55
CA ALA A 142 -13.92 -9.07 -12.67
C ALA A 142 -15.00 -8.49 -11.74
N ARG A 143 -16.03 -9.27 -11.39
CA ARG A 143 -17.12 -8.84 -10.48
C ARG A 143 -16.69 -8.54 -9.05
N ARG A 144 -15.51 -8.97 -8.63
CA ARG A 144 -14.97 -8.59 -7.31
C ARG A 144 -14.50 -7.14 -7.26
N THR A 145 -14.46 -6.44 -8.39
CA THR A 145 -13.90 -5.10 -8.54
C THR A 145 -14.74 -4.16 -9.42
N ALA A 146 -15.83 -4.62 -10.05
CA ALA A 146 -16.52 -3.77 -11.00
C ALA A 146 -18.00 -3.56 -10.61
N ARG A 147 -18.32 -2.32 -10.26
CA ARG A 147 -19.59 -1.73 -10.66
C ARG A 147 -19.59 -1.68 -12.20
N PRO A 148 -20.65 -2.08 -12.93
CA PRO A 148 -20.67 -1.96 -14.39
C PRO A 148 -20.35 -0.51 -14.75
N PRO A 149 -19.57 -0.25 -15.83
CA PRO A 149 -19.27 1.10 -16.26
C PRO A 149 -20.61 1.84 -16.40
N SER A 150 -20.74 2.94 -15.67
CA SER A 150 -21.77 3.91 -15.99
C SER A 150 -21.59 4.21 -17.47
N ARG A 151 -22.64 4.02 -18.28
CA ARG A 151 -22.62 4.35 -19.69
C ARG A 151 -22.20 5.81 -19.81
N GLU A 152 -20.91 6.05 -19.95
CA GLU A 152 -20.41 7.31 -20.45
C GLU A 152 -20.85 7.36 -21.90
N THR A 153 -21.79 8.23 -22.13
CA THR A 153 -22.28 8.64 -23.43
C THR A 153 -21.09 8.81 -24.36
N VAL A 154 -20.99 7.91 -25.34
CA VAL A 154 -20.15 8.13 -26.52
C VAL A 154 -20.69 9.39 -27.18
N VAL A 155 -20.07 10.52 -26.89
CA VAL A 155 -20.28 11.73 -27.69
C VAL A 155 -19.58 11.47 -29.00
N ARG A 156 -20.37 11.08 -30.01
CA ARG A 156 -19.96 11.09 -31.42
C ARG A 156 -19.67 12.54 -31.78
N GLY A 157 -18.42 12.86 -32.02
CA GLY A 157 -17.95 14.01 -32.78
C GLY A 157 -17.44 13.52 -34.11
#